data_a4d25fe1c48109eb0a90410b324511a5
#
_entry.id   a4d25fe1c48109eb0a90410b324511a5
#
_cell.length_a   1.000
_cell.length_b   1.000
_cell.length_c   1.000
_cell.angle_alpha   90.00
_cell.angle_beta   90.00
_cell.angle_gamma   90.00
#
_symmetry.space_group_name_H-M   'P 1'
#
loop_
_entity.id
_entity.type
_entity.pdbx_description
1 polymer ?
#
loop_
_entity_poly.entity_id
_entity_poly.type
_entity_poly.pdbx_seq_one_letter_code
_entity_poly.pdbx_strand_id
1 'polypeptide(L)' 'MLTVYTIKNCSECKRTLEYLQREYIPHKVIDVNDERIRQLLIQHGFWSFPVVTYNQSFDFAWCGYREDRLKNVY' A
#
# COMPACT_ATOMS: atom_id res chain seq x y z
N MET A 1 4.84 -10.86 -3.48
CA MET A 1 4.20 -10.45 -2.22
C MET A 1 3.92 -8.96 -2.25
N LEU A 2 2.77 -8.56 -1.77
CA LEU A 2 2.43 -7.15 -1.67
C LEU A 2 3.14 -6.48 -0.49
N THR A 3 3.54 -5.23 -0.68
CA THR A 3 4.01 -4.37 0.40
C THR A 3 3.06 -3.19 0.52
N VAL A 4 2.56 -2.95 1.72
CA VAL A 4 1.60 -1.88 2.00
C VAL A 4 2.27 -0.84 2.87
N TYR A 5 2.43 0.36 2.33
CA TYR A 5 2.98 1.50 3.08
C TYR A 5 1.83 2.26 3.72
N THR A 6 1.85 2.34 5.03
CA THR A 6 0.76 2.94 5.81
C THR A 6 1.25 4.13 6.63
N ILE A 7 0.31 4.95 7.07
CA ILE A 7 0.56 6.04 8.01
C ILE A 7 -0.47 5.97 9.12
N LYS A 8 -0.24 6.72 10.20
CA LYS A 8 -1.18 6.79 11.31
C LYS A 8 -2.49 7.46 10.90
N ASN A 9 -3.58 7.06 11.54
CA ASN A 9 -4.90 7.68 11.36
C ASN A 9 -5.37 7.64 9.92
N CYS A 10 -5.13 6.52 9.24
CA CYS A 10 -5.46 6.34 7.83
C CYS A 10 -6.56 5.28 7.69
N SER A 11 -7.78 5.71 7.41
CA SER A 11 -8.92 4.81 7.28
C SER A 11 -8.77 3.91 6.05
N GLU A 12 -8.26 4.43 4.94
CA GLU A 12 -8.07 3.64 3.73
C GLU A 12 -6.97 2.59 3.90
N CYS A 13 -5.93 2.91 4.68
CA CYS A 13 -4.90 1.93 5.04
C CYS A 13 -5.54 0.76 5.79
N LYS A 14 -6.39 1.08 6.76
CA LYS A 14 -7.06 0.07 7.56
C LYS A 14 -7.95 -0.82 6.68
N ARG A 15 -8.72 -0.23 5.78
CA ARG A 15 -9.59 -0.97 4.87
C ARG A 15 -8.79 -1.89 3.96
N THR A 16 -7.66 -1.42 3.47
CA THR A 16 -6.78 -2.22 2.62
C THR A 16 -6.25 -3.43 3.39
N LEU A 17 -5.76 -3.21 4.61
CA LEU A 17 -5.22 -4.30 5.41
C LEU A 17 -6.32 -5.30 5.81
N GLU A 18 -7.52 -4.81 6.13
CA GLU A 18 -8.65 -5.68 6.44
C GLU A 18 -9.01 -6.57 5.25
N TYR A 19 -9.00 -6.02 4.05
CA TYR A 19 -9.25 -6.79 2.84
C TYR A 19 -8.20 -7.89 2.67
N LEU A 20 -6.93 -7.53 2.78
CA LEU A 20 -5.83 -8.48 2.59
C LEU A 20 -5.88 -9.62 3.63
N GLN A 21 -6.23 -9.28 4.86
CA GLN A 21 -6.36 -10.28 5.93
C GLN A 21 -7.55 -11.19 5.69
N ARG A 22 -8.69 -10.62 5.30
CA ARG A 22 -9.93 -11.39 5.05
C ARG A 22 -9.75 -12.36 3.89
N GLU A 23 -9.02 -11.95 2.86
CA GLU A 23 -8.81 -12.78 1.67
C GLU A 23 -7.54 -13.63 1.75
N TYR A 24 -6.86 -13.62 2.88
CA TYR A 24 -5.64 -14.40 3.12
C TYR A 24 -4.55 -14.12 2.09
N ILE A 25 -4.43 -12.86 1.66
CA ILE A 25 -3.42 -12.44 0.70
C ILE A 25 -2.13 -12.12 1.44
N PRO A 26 -1.01 -12.80 1.14
CA PRO A 26 0.27 -12.52 1.79
C PRO A 26 0.70 -11.08 1.52
N HIS A 27 1.11 -10.38 2.58
CA HIS A 27 1.53 -8.99 2.46
C HIS A 27 2.47 -8.61 3.58
N LYS A 28 3.24 -7.56 3.34
CA LYS A 28 4.12 -6.94 4.32
C LYS A 28 3.63 -5.52 4.57
N VAL A 29 3.68 -5.08 5.81
CA VAL A 29 3.25 -3.73 6.19
C VAL A 29 4.47 -2.91 6.61
N ILE A 30 4.59 -1.72 6.04
CA ILE A 30 5.63 -0.76 6.42
C ILE A 30 4.93 0.51 6.89
N ASP A 31 5.18 0.87 8.15
CA ASP A 31 4.66 2.11 8.73
C ASP A 31 5.60 3.26 8.35
N VAL A 32 5.09 4.21 7.58
CA VAL A 32 5.90 5.31 7.05
C VAL A 32 5.98 6.41 8.09
N ASN A 33 7.08 6.42 8.84
CA ASN A 33 7.38 7.47 9.81
C ASN A 33 8.74 8.12 9.54
N ASP A 34 9.38 7.77 8.43
CA ASP A 34 10.67 8.28 8.01
C ASP A 34 10.46 9.15 6.77
N GLU A 35 10.95 10.38 6.85
CA GLU A 35 10.80 11.35 5.76
C GLU A 35 11.44 10.87 4.46
N ARG A 36 12.51 10.09 4.55
CA ARG A 36 13.19 9.56 3.35
C ARG A 36 12.28 8.60 2.58
N ILE A 37 11.54 7.76 3.29
CA ILE A 37 10.59 6.83 2.65
C ILE A 37 9.45 7.65 2.04
N ARG A 38 8.94 8.64 2.75
CA ARG A 38 7.88 9.50 2.25
C ARG A 38 8.30 10.21 0.97
N GLN A 39 9.53 10.76 0.93
CA GLN A 39 10.05 11.43 -0.26
C GLN A 39 10.19 10.46 -1.44
N LEU A 40 10.61 9.23 -1.17
CA LEU A 40 10.70 8.22 -2.21
C LEU A 40 9.34 7.96 -2.85
N LEU A 41 8.30 7.82 -2.03
CA LEU A 41 6.95 7.59 -2.52
C LEU A 41 6.45 8.78 -3.35
N ILE A 42 6.72 10.00 -2.89
CA ILE A 42 6.35 11.21 -3.61
C ILE A 42 7.05 11.26 -4.97
N GLN A 43 8.32 10.89 -5.03
CA GLN A 43 9.08 10.86 -6.28
C GLN A 43 8.47 9.89 -7.30
N HIS A 44 7.81 8.84 -6.82
CA HIS A 44 7.12 7.89 -7.68
C HIS A 44 5.67 8.31 -7.96
N GLY A 45 5.27 9.50 -7.52
CA GLY A 45 3.96 10.05 -7.82
C GLY A 45 2.87 9.68 -6.83
N PHE A 46 3.22 9.17 -5.65
CA PHE A 46 2.25 8.72 -4.66
C PHE A 46 2.16 9.73 -3.51
N TRP A 47 1.03 10.42 -3.44
CA TRP A 47 0.77 11.47 -2.44
C TRP A 47 -0.24 11.05 -1.38
N SER A 48 -0.93 9.93 -1.60
CA SER A 48 -1.96 9.42 -0.71
C SER A 48 -1.58 8.05 -0.19
N PHE A 49 -2.22 7.62 0.90
CA PHE A 49 -1.95 6.33 1.52
C PHE A 49 -3.23 5.50 1.56
N PRO A 50 -3.11 4.18 1.58
CA PRO A 50 -1.87 3.41 1.55
C PRO A 50 -1.23 3.43 0.17
N VAL A 51 0.07 3.19 0.10
CA VAL A 51 0.74 2.89 -1.16
C VAL A 51 1.01 1.39 -1.18
N VAL A 52 0.58 0.73 -2.25
CA VAL A 52 0.71 -0.72 -2.37
C VAL A 52 1.62 -1.03 -3.55
N THR A 53 2.65 -1.81 -3.30
CA THR A 53 3.57 -2.26 -4.35
C THR A 53 3.51 -3.77 -4.46
N TYR A 54 3.84 -4.30 -5.63
CA TYR A 54 3.91 -5.73 -5.88
C TYR A 54 5.36 -6.12 -6.12
N ASN A 55 5.87 -7.06 -5.32
CA ASN A 55 7.27 -7.51 -5.38
C ASN A 55 8.25 -6.34 -5.29
N GLN A 56 7.92 -5.34 -4.47
CA GLN A 56 8.75 -4.15 -4.25
C GLN A 56 8.98 -3.31 -5.51
N SER A 57 8.13 -3.49 -6.53
CA SER A 57 8.20 -2.72 -7.76
C SER A 57 7.15 -1.63 -7.76
N PHE A 58 7.53 -0.43 -8.22
CA PHE A 58 6.58 0.67 -8.37
C PHE A 58 5.88 0.68 -9.73
N ASP A 59 6.21 -0.27 -10.61
CA ASP A 59 5.64 -0.29 -11.97
C ASP A 59 4.12 -0.49 -11.97
N PHE A 60 3.61 -1.31 -11.05
CA PHE A 60 2.18 -1.59 -10.94
C PHE A 60 1.61 -1.15 -9.60
N ALA A 61 2.29 -0.21 -8.94
CA ALA A 61 1.87 0.28 -7.64
C ALA A 61 0.67 1.22 -7.76
N TRP A 62 -0.07 1.36 -6.66
CA TRP A 62 -1.18 2.31 -6.58
C TRP A 62 -1.24 2.90 -5.20
N CYS A 63 -2.04 3.95 -5.04
CA CYS A 63 -2.29 4.54 -3.73
C CYS A 63 -3.79 4.65 -3.48
N GLY A 64 -4.16 4.69 -2.21
CA GLY A 64 -5.54 4.68 -1.77
C GLY A 64 -6.13 3.28 -1.72
N TYR A 65 -7.35 3.17 -1.21
CA TYR A 65 -8.05 1.90 -1.20
C TYR A 65 -8.63 1.63 -2.59
N ARG A 66 -8.11 0.63 -3.27
CA ARG A 66 -8.50 0.29 -4.63
C ARG A 66 -8.91 -1.19 -4.66
N GLU A 67 -10.19 -1.44 -4.44
CA GLU A 67 -10.70 -2.81 -4.44
C GLU A 67 -10.53 -3.48 -5.81
N ASP A 68 -10.68 -2.70 -6.88
CA ASP A 68 -10.47 -3.19 -8.24
C ASP A 68 -9.06 -3.73 -8.45
N ARG A 69 -8.06 -3.07 -7.85
CA ARG A 69 -6.68 -3.52 -7.93
C ARG A 69 -6.43 -4.70 -7.02
N LEU A 70 -7.00 -4.66 -5.81
CA LEU A 70 -6.81 -5.74 -4.84
C LEU A 70 -7.38 -7.06 -5.34
N LYS A 71 -8.49 -7.03 -6.07
CA LYS A 71 -9.09 -8.24 -6.63
C LYS A 71 -8.23 -8.91 -7.68
N ASN A 72 -7.31 -8.19 -8.29
CA ASN A 72 -6.52 -8.66 -9.42
C ASN A 72 -5.08 -9.01 -9.08
N VAL A 73 -4.73 -9.09 -7.78
CA VAL A 73 -3.36 -9.43 -7.37
C VAL A 73 -3.11 -10.95 -7.34
N TYR A 74 -4.15 -11.73 -7.49
CA TYR A 74 -4.06 -13.20 -7.59
C TYR A 74 -4.81 -13.71 -8.79
#